data_b5483d1f3f0138e9750ffe4fbfe4eb64
#
_entry.id   b5483d1f3f0138e9750ffe4fbfe4eb64
#
_cell.length_a   1.000
_cell.length_b   1.000
_cell.length_c   1.000
_cell.angle_alpha   90.00
_cell.angle_beta   90.00
_cell.angle_gamma   90.00
#
_symmetry.space_group_name_H-M   'P 1'
#
loop_
_entity.id
_entity.type
_entity.pdbx_description
1 polymer ?
#
loop_
_entity_poly.entity_id
_entity_poly.type
_entity_poly.pdbx_seq_one_letter_code
_entity_poly.pdbx_strand_id
1 'polypeptide(L)'
;TIYIAKDYEQNLREIEHQHQLSEDPSIYVQNASVTDDTLAPRGKSTLYVLAPVTHQHPNVDWKRERSAFRDRVIRQMAKAGFPDVESRIEYERVVTPDDWDGKYEVFRGATFNLAHNLRQMLHLRPRNRFEDIDGVYLVGGGTHPGSGLPVIYESARISSRLLMQDLGVSIPASYSSDFFRDETQIRIHHQRRPCSATAVT
;
A
#
# COMPACT_ATOMS: atom_id res chain seq x y z
N THR A 1 -5.54 2.22 12.57
CA THR A 1 -5.64 3.61 13.06
C THR A 1 -5.05 4.54 12.03
N ILE A 2 -5.69 5.67 11.80
CA ILE A 2 -5.17 6.77 10.97
C ILE A 2 -5.08 7.99 11.88
N TYR A 3 -3.93 8.65 11.87
CA TYR A 3 -3.75 9.99 12.41
C TYR A 3 -3.62 10.96 11.25
N ILE A 4 -4.43 11.98 11.24
CA ILE A 4 -4.41 13.03 10.22
C ILE A 4 -3.70 14.25 10.81
N ALA A 5 -2.77 14.82 10.05
CA ALA A 5 -2.07 16.05 10.40
C ALA A 5 -3.05 17.17 10.80
N LYS A 6 -2.66 18.02 11.72
CA LYS A 6 -3.51 19.14 12.19
C LYS A 6 -3.90 20.07 11.03
N ASP A 7 -2.95 20.35 10.13
CA ASP A 7 -3.20 21.02 8.85
C ASP A 7 -2.99 20.01 7.73
N TYR A 8 -4.05 19.29 7.37
CA TYR A 8 -4.00 18.24 6.36
C TYR A 8 -3.71 18.80 4.96
N GLU A 9 -4.26 19.95 4.60
CA GLU A 9 -4.01 20.56 3.31
C GLU A 9 -2.57 21.01 3.17
N GLN A 10 -1.97 21.55 4.23
CA GLN A 10 -0.54 21.88 4.23
C GLN A 10 0.31 20.64 4.09
N ASN A 11 -0.02 19.54 4.80
CA ASN A 11 0.70 18.27 4.66
C ASN A 11 0.65 17.73 3.23
N LEU A 12 -0.47 17.83 2.53
CA LEU A 12 -0.56 17.48 1.12
C LEU A 12 0.28 18.40 0.23
N ARG A 13 0.26 19.71 0.46
CA ARG A 13 1.10 20.66 -0.30
C ARG A 13 2.59 20.39 -0.12
N GLU A 14 3.01 20.04 1.09
CA GLU A 14 4.41 19.68 1.39
C GLU A 14 4.84 18.45 0.57
N ILE A 15 3.98 17.43 0.46
CA ILE A 15 4.28 16.21 -0.29
C ILE A 15 4.25 16.45 -1.80
N GLU A 16 3.21 17.10 -2.32
CA GLU A 16 2.92 17.12 -3.76
C GLU A 16 3.59 18.28 -4.50
N HIS A 17 3.77 19.41 -3.83
CA HIS A 17 4.23 20.65 -4.48
C HIS A 17 5.55 21.17 -3.93
N GLN A 18 5.73 21.15 -2.62
CA GLN A 18 6.93 21.68 -1.98
C GLN A 18 8.05 20.63 -1.92
N HIS A 19 7.70 19.36 -2.01
CA HIS A 19 8.62 18.22 -1.87
C HIS A 19 9.45 18.32 -0.60
N GLN A 20 8.78 18.45 0.54
CA GLN A 20 9.37 18.58 1.85
C GLN A 20 8.82 17.52 2.80
N LEU A 21 9.57 17.23 3.86
CA LEU A 21 9.14 16.36 4.94
C LEU A 21 8.38 17.18 5.97
N SER A 22 7.12 16.82 6.22
CA SER A 22 6.27 17.51 7.19
C SER A 22 6.80 17.39 8.62
N GLU A 23 6.57 18.43 9.42
CA GLU A 23 6.80 18.40 10.86
C GLU A 23 5.64 17.71 11.61
N ASP A 24 4.44 17.69 11.01
CA ASP A 24 3.25 17.03 11.56
C ASP A 24 2.66 16.09 10.48
N PRO A 25 3.35 14.99 10.11
CA PRO A 25 2.91 14.11 9.04
C PRO A 25 1.65 13.33 9.44
N SER A 26 0.75 13.15 8.47
CA SER A 26 -0.31 12.14 8.60
C SER A 26 0.31 10.75 8.56
N ILE A 27 -0.23 9.81 9.36
CA ILE A 27 0.26 8.44 9.37
C ILE A 27 -0.89 7.43 9.39
N TYR A 28 -0.62 6.27 8.84
CA TYR A 28 -1.45 5.07 8.98
C TYR A 28 -0.69 4.02 9.80
N VAL A 29 -1.35 3.46 10.81
CA VAL A 29 -0.81 2.39 11.66
C VAL A 29 -1.74 1.19 11.61
N GLN A 30 -1.20 0.05 11.21
CA GLN A 30 -1.87 -1.25 11.22
C GLN A 30 -1.17 -2.20 12.18
N ASN A 31 -1.96 -2.83 13.06
CA ASN A 31 -1.51 -3.96 13.87
C ASN A 31 -2.14 -5.24 13.30
N ALA A 32 -1.43 -5.89 12.40
CA ALA A 32 -1.92 -7.09 11.74
C ALA A 32 -2.00 -8.29 12.70
N SER A 33 -1.18 -8.34 13.74
CA SER A 33 -1.15 -9.44 14.72
C SER A 33 -2.39 -9.48 15.64
N VAL A 34 -3.24 -8.44 15.63
CA VAL A 34 -4.56 -8.50 16.29
C VAL A 34 -5.56 -9.37 15.53
N THR A 35 -5.43 -9.42 14.20
CA THR A 35 -6.30 -10.21 13.33
C THR A 35 -5.75 -11.63 13.13
N ASP A 36 -4.42 -11.75 13.04
CA ASP A 36 -3.70 -13.01 12.83
C ASP A 36 -2.52 -13.08 13.81
N ASP A 37 -2.64 -13.88 14.85
CA ASP A 37 -1.66 -14.03 15.91
C ASP A 37 -0.37 -14.73 15.45
N THR A 38 -0.37 -15.36 14.27
CA THR A 38 0.84 -15.97 13.69
C THR A 38 1.84 -14.92 13.18
N LEU A 39 1.40 -13.66 13.02
CA LEU A 39 2.23 -12.56 12.51
C LEU A 39 3.15 -11.92 13.56
N ALA A 40 3.08 -12.35 14.82
CA ALA A 40 3.99 -11.91 15.87
C ALA A 40 4.28 -13.03 16.87
N PRO A 41 5.46 -13.04 17.52
CA PRO A 41 5.71 -13.93 18.64
C PRO A 41 4.72 -13.69 19.78
N ARG A 42 4.47 -14.73 20.60
CA ARG A 42 3.55 -14.64 21.75
C ARG A 42 3.89 -13.46 22.66
N GLY A 43 2.88 -12.63 22.95
CA GLY A 43 3.03 -11.44 23.80
C GLY A 43 3.64 -10.24 23.10
N LYS A 44 3.85 -10.31 21.78
CA LYS A 44 4.39 -9.23 20.96
C LYS A 44 3.38 -8.82 19.88
N SER A 45 3.67 -7.72 19.19
CA SER A 45 2.85 -7.20 18.09
C SER A 45 3.73 -6.82 16.91
N THR A 46 3.20 -6.99 15.69
CA THR A 46 3.80 -6.48 14.46
C THR A 46 3.02 -5.27 13.98
N LEU A 47 3.67 -4.11 13.97
CA LEU A 47 3.10 -2.87 13.48
C LEU A 47 3.63 -2.54 12.10
N TYR A 48 2.74 -2.24 11.17
CA TYR A 48 3.04 -1.59 9.91
C TYR A 48 2.68 -0.12 10.02
N VAL A 49 3.64 0.75 9.75
CA VAL A 49 3.45 2.20 9.82
C VAL A 49 3.78 2.82 8.47
N LEU A 50 2.83 3.56 7.90
CA LEU A 50 3.00 4.29 6.65
C LEU A 50 2.87 5.78 6.93
N ALA A 51 3.90 6.53 6.57
CA ALA A 51 3.87 7.98 6.50
C ALA A 51 4.02 8.39 5.02
N PRO A 52 3.00 9.00 4.40
CA PRO A 52 3.11 9.50 3.04
C PRO A 52 4.19 10.58 2.95
N VAL A 53 5.07 10.45 1.97
CA VAL A 53 6.16 11.40 1.70
C VAL A 53 6.29 11.62 0.20
N THR A 54 7.00 12.66 -0.20
CA THR A 54 7.36 12.88 -1.60
C THR A 54 8.25 11.74 -2.12
N HIS A 55 8.20 11.47 -3.42
CA HIS A 55 9.18 10.61 -4.09
C HIS A 55 10.59 11.21 -3.95
N GLN A 56 11.63 10.52 -4.42
CA GLN A 56 12.99 11.09 -4.43
C GLN A 56 12.99 12.46 -5.10
N HIS A 57 13.47 13.45 -4.36
CA HIS A 57 13.54 14.83 -4.81
C HIS A 57 14.80 15.49 -4.22
N PRO A 58 15.47 16.42 -4.94
CA PRO A 58 16.66 17.12 -4.45
C PRO A 58 16.48 17.85 -3.12
N ASN A 59 15.26 18.22 -2.76
CA ASN A 59 14.95 18.89 -1.50
C ASN A 59 15.05 17.98 -0.27
N VAL A 60 15.11 16.65 -0.45
CA VAL A 60 15.11 15.68 0.64
C VAL A 60 16.31 14.75 0.52
N ASP A 61 17.26 14.87 1.43
CA ASP A 61 18.38 13.94 1.58
C ASP A 61 18.05 12.88 2.63
N TRP A 62 17.56 11.72 2.17
CA TRP A 62 17.17 10.64 3.06
C TRP A 62 18.31 10.06 3.91
N LYS A 63 19.57 10.24 3.52
CA LYS A 63 20.71 9.82 4.34
C LYS A 63 20.82 10.66 5.62
N ARG A 64 20.40 11.92 5.55
CA ARG A 64 20.41 12.86 6.67
C ARG A 64 19.08 12.88 7.42
N GLU A 65 17.97 12.85 6.69
CA GLU A 65 16.63 13.09 7.22
C GLU A 65 15.96 11.85 7.83
N ARG A 66 16.40 10.63 7.47
CA ARG A 66 15.77 9.37 7.87
C ARG A 66 15.49 9.27 9.36
N SER A 67 16.51 9.54 10.20
CA SER A 67 16.38 9.43 11.66
C SER A 67 15.43 10.50 12.21
N ALA A 68 15.61 11.75 11.81
CA ALA A 68 14.79 12.87 12.26
C ALA A 68 13.32 12.68 11.87
N PHE A 69 13.06 12.22 10.64
CA PHE A 69 11.70 11.95 10.17
C PHE A 69 11.08 10.73 10.87
N ARG A 70 11.86 9.67 11.07
CA ARG A 70 11.44 8.54 11.90
C ARG A 70 10.95 9.01 13.27
N ASP A 71 11.70 9.88 13.94
CA ASP A 71 11.33 10.41 15.25
C ASP A 71 10.06 11.26 15.21
N ARG A 72 9.82 11.98 14.10
CA ARG A 72 8.53 12.67 13.87
C ARG A 72 7.39 11.65 13.81
N VAL A 73 7.56 10.56 13.06
CA VAL A 73 6.55 9.49 12.93
C VAL A 73 6.26 8.85 14.30
N ILE A 74 7.27 8.56 15.11
CA ILE A 74 7.08 8.02 16.47
C ILE A 74 6.27 8.99 17.33
N ARG A 75 6.54 10.30 17.26
CA ARG A 75 5.72 11.30 17.97
C ARG A 75 4.26 11.31 17.51
N GLN A 76 4.01 11.09 16.21
CA GLN A 76 2.64 10.98 15.70
C GLN A 76 1.96 9.69 16.19
N MET A 77 2.70 8.58 16.27
CA MET A 77 2.19 7.34 16.86
C MET A 77 1.74 7.54 18.31
N ALA A 78 2.51 8.29 19.10
CA ALA A 78 2.11 8.61 20.46
C ALA A 78 0.77 9.36 20.50
N LYS A 79 0.57 10.34 19.62
CA LYS A 79 -0.71 11.07 19.47
C LYS A 79 -1.85 10.15 18.97
N ALA A 80 -1.52 9.15 18.16
CA ALA A 80 -2.47 8.19 17.60
C ALA A 80 -2.88 7.07 18.58
N GLY A 81 -2.43 7.11 19.83
CA GLY A 81 -2.80 6.15 20.87
C GLY A 81 -1.74 5.11 21.21
N PHE A 82 -0.49 5.32 20.79
CA PHE A 82 0.67 4.46 21.10
C PHE A 82 1.75 5.23 21.88
N PRO A 83 1.45 5.73 23.12
CA PRO A 83 2.32 6.69 23.81
C PRO A 83 3.71 6.16 24.14
N ASP A 84 3.82 4.85 24.40
CA ASP A 84 5.08 4.22 24.83
C ASP A 84 5.72 3.36 23.76
N VAL A 85 5.35 3.55 22.49
CA VAL A 85 5.77 2.66 21.41
C VAL A 85 7.30 2.59 21.28
N GLU A 86 7.98 3.72 21.41
CA GLU A 86 9.44 3.77 21.25
C GLU A 86 10.19 2.89 22.23
N SER A 87 9.79 2.87 23.51
CA SER A 87 10.40 2.04 24.54
C SER A 87 10.12 0.54 24.38
N ARG A 88 9.16 0.17 23.53
CA ARG A 88 8.72 -1.20 23.26
C ARG A 88 9.21 -1.76 21.93
N ILE A 89 9.93 -0.97 21.14
CA ILE A 89 10.49 -1.43 19.88
C ILE A 89 11.63 -2.40 20.15
N GLU A 90 11.47 -3.66 19.75
CA GLU A 90 12.52 -4.67 19.80
C GLU A 90 13.24 -4.79 18.45
N TYR A 91 12.53 -4.57 17.36
CA TYR A 91 13.04 -4.58 16.01
C TYR A 91 12.32 -3.53 15.17
N GLU A 92 13.08 -2.82 14.36
CA GLU A 92 12.55 -1.80 13.46
C GLU A 92 13.22 -1.86 12.08
N ARG A 93 12.44 -1.66 11.06
CA ARG A 93 12.91 -1.48 9.70
C ARG A 93 12.25 -0.24 9.09
N VAL A 94 13.05 0.77 8.82
CA VAL A 94 12.60 1.97 8.10
C VAL A 94 12.96 1.82 6.63
N VAL A 95 11.98 1.99 5.75
CA VAL A 95 12.15 1.95 4.30
C VAL A 95 11.81 3.32 3.74
N THR A 96 12.76 3.94 3.07
CA THR A 96 12.64 5.28 2.49
C THR A 96 12.47 5.22 0.97
N PRO A 97 12.12 6.33 0.29
CA PRO A 97 12.16 6.39 -1.18
C PRO A 97 13.49 5.97 -1.80
N ASP A 98 14.64 6.27 -1.15
CA ASP A 98 15.95 5.80 -1.62
C ASP A 98 16.10 4.28 -1.54
N ASP A 99 15.53 3.65 -0.50
CA ASP A 99 15.50 2.19 -0.40
C ASP A 99 14.58 1.58 -1.47
N TRP A 100 13.42 2.20 -1.76
CA TRP A 100 12.51 1.74 -2.80
C TRP A 100 13.14 1.79 -4.19
N ASP A 101 13.84 2.88 -4.51
CA ASP A 101 14.57 3.01 -5.78
C ASP A 101 15.76 2.03 -5.84
N GLY A 102 16.65 2.08 -4.85
CA GLY A 102 17.92 1.37 -4.90
C GLY A 102 17.84 -0.15 -4.66
N LYS A 103 16.84 -0.64 -3.90
CA LYS A 103 16.70 -2.07 -3.57
C LYS A 103 15.58 -2.77 -4.31
N TYR A 104 14.53 -2.04 -4.66
CA TYR A 104 13.31 -2.60 -5.25
C TYR A 104 13.06 -2.09 -6.66
N GLU A 105 13.98 -1.27 -7.21
CA GLU A 105 13.93 -0.74 -8.57
C GLU A 105 12.63 0.03 -8.88
N VAL A 106 12.04 0.64 -7.84
CA VAL A 106 10.86 1.48 -8.00
C VAL A 106 11.30 2.88 -8.40
N PHE A 107 10.98 3.28 -9.60
CA PHE A 107 11.40 4.56 -10.17
C PHE A 107 11.16 5.73 -9.22
N ARG A 108 12.25 6.44 -8.86
CA ARG A 108 12.27 7.55 -7.90
C ARG A 108 11.69 7.20 -6.53
N GLY A 109 11.66 5.94 -6.15
CA GLY A 109 11.07 5.50 -4.89
C GLY A 109 9.56 5.77 -4.76
N ALA A 110 8.86 6.00 -5.86
CA ALA A 110 7.43 6.27 -5.89
C ALA A 110 6.63 4.95 -5.72
N THR A 111 6.54 4.46 -4.50
CA THR A 111 5.98 3.15 -4.14
C THR A 111 4.58 2.90 -4.71
N PHE A 112 3.73 3.91 -4.77
CA PHE A 112 2.38 3.81 -5.34
C PHE A 112 2.33 4.10 -6.84
N ASN A 113 3.50 4.24 -7.49
CA ASN A 113 3.63 4.45 -8.92
C ASN A 113 3.01 5.77 -9.41
N LEU A 114 2.33 5.72 -10.57
CA LEU A 114 1.70 6.88 -11.17
C LEU A 114 0.57 7.42 -10.32
N ALA A 115 0.43 8.72 -10.26
CA ALA A 115 -0.64 9.41 -9.57
C ALA A 115 -2.03 9.11 -10.18
N HIS A 116 -3.08 9.35 -9.40
CA HIS A 116 -4.48 9.20 -9.86
C HIS A 116 -5.07 10.54 -10.30
N ASN A 117 -4.28 11.38 -10.97
CA ASN A 117 -4.77 12.59 -11.62
C ASN A 117 -5.31 12.30 -13.03
N LEU A 118 -6.05 13.23 -13.60
CA LEU A 118 -6.72 13.06 -14.91
C LEU A 118 -5.75 12.66 -16.04
N ARG A 119 -4.47 13.07 -15.95
CA ARG A 119 -3.46 12.77 -16.99
C ARG A 119 -2.83 11.40 -16.84
N GLN A 120 -3.03 10.73 -15.70
CA GLN A 120 -2.41 9.45 -15.36
C GLN A 120 -3.44 8.39 -14.94
N MET A 121 -4.71 8.61 -15.31
CA MET A 121 -5.82 7.69 -14.99
C MET A 121 -6.43 7.09 -16.26
N LEU A 122 -7.19 6.03 -16.07
CA LEU A 122 -7.99 5.37 -17.09
C LEU A 122 -7.17 5.04 -18.34
N HIS A 123 -7.62 5.53 -19.51
CA HIS A 123 -6.99 5.29 -20.80
C HIS A 123 -5.65 6.02 -21.02
N LEU A 124 -5.30 6.98 -20.15
CA LEU A 124 -4.02 7.67 -20.17
C LEU A 124 -2.94 6.96 -19.32
N ARG A 125 -3.33 5.90 -18.62
CA ARG A 125 -2.39 5.06 -17.90
C ARG A 125 -1.76 4.04 -18.86
N PRO A 126 -0.48 3.62 -18.66
CA PRO A 126 0.16 2.62 -19.51
C PRO A 126 -0.73 1.39 -19.71
N ARG A 127 -0.82 0.92 -20.95
CA ARG A 127 -1.65 -0.23 -21.30
C ARG A 127 -1.01 -1.54 -20.82
N ASN A 128 -1.82 -2.57 -20.70
CA ASN A 128 -1.35 -3.88 -20.25
C ASN A 128 -0.55 -4.63 -21.34
N ARG A 129 -0.67 -4.27 -22.63
CA ARG A 129 0.25 -4.68 -23.68
C ARG A 129 1.20 -3.52 -23.95
N PHE A 130 2.51 -3.77 -23.91
CA PHE A 130 3.50 -2.73 -24.23
C PHE A 130 3.35 -2.32 -25.70
N GLU A 131 3.39 -1.02 -25.96
CA GLU A 131 3.04 -0.51 -27.31
C GLU A 131 4.20 -0.58 -28.30
N ASP A 132 5.44 -0.46 -27.80
CA ASP A 132 6.64 -0.36 -28.63
C ASP A 132 7.42 -1.69 -28.78
N ILE A 133 7.06 -2.72 -28.03
CA ILE A 133 7.77 -4.01 -28.04
C ILE A 133 6.74 -5.14 -28.02
N ASP A 134 6.76 -5.94 -29.09
CA ASP A 134 5.89 -7.11 -29.20
C ASP A 134 6.20 -8.17 -28.14
N GLY A 135 5.17 -8.83 -27.65
CA GLY A 135 5.29 -9.90 -26.65
C GLY A 135 5.61 -9.46 -25.23
N VAL A 136 5.63 -8.14 -24.97
CA VAL A 136 5.82 -7.58 -23.61
C VAL A 136 4.49 -7.15 -23.03
N TYR A 137 4.22 -7.59 -21.80
CA TYR A 137 2.98 -7.29 -21.06
C TYR A 137 3.29 -6.61 -19.74
N LEU A 138 2.49 -5.62 -19.38
CA LEU A 138 2.62 -4.86 -18.14
C LEU A 138 1.52 -5.26 -17.16
N VAL A 139 1.90 -5.42 -15.88
CA VAL A 139 1.00 -5.81 -14.79
C VAL A 139 1.29 -4.95 -13.57
N GLY A 140 0.25 -4.60 -12.82
CA GLY A 140 0.41 -3.96 -11.52
C GLY A 140 -0.17 -2.56 -11.43
N GLY A 141 0.15 -1.88 -10.33
CA GLY A 141 -0.43 -0.58 -10.01
C GLY A 141 -0.01 0.57 -10.94
N GLY A 142 1.12 0.43 -11.64
CA GLY A 142 1.62 1.42 -12.61
C GLY A 142 0.93 1.36 -13.98
N THR A 143 0.12 0.36 -14.25
CA THR A 143 -0.57 0.15 -15.52
C THR A 143 -2.09 0.20 -15.36
N HIS A 144 -2.81 0.10 -16.49
CA HIS A 144 -4.26 0.05 -16.47
C HIS A 144 -4.78 -1.18 -15.72
N PRO A 145 -5.86 -1.09 -14.90
CA PRO A 145 -6.69 0.09 -14.66
C PRO A 145 -6.19 1.03 -13.55
N GLY A 146 -5.19 0.65 -12.74
CA GLY A 146 -4.65 1.51 -11.70
C GLY A 146 -4.09 0.77 -10.49
N SER A 147 -3.97 1.45 -9.34
CA SER A 147 -3.45 0.89 -8.10
C SER A 147 -4.56 0.57 -7.08
N GLY A 148 -4.20 -0.16 -6.04
CA GLY A 148 -5.11 -0.75 -5.05
C GLY A 148 -5.32 -2.25 -5.31
N LEU A 149 -5.39 -3.06 -4.25
CA LEU A 149 -5.39 -4.52 -4.39
C LEU A 149 -6.43 -5.06 -5.39
N PRO A 150 -7.72 -4.71 -5.34
CA PRO A 150 -8.69 -5.21 -6.31
C PRO A 150 -8.34 -4.83 -7.75
N VAL A 151 -7.85 -3.61 -7.93
CA VAL A 151 -7.51 -3.04 -9.24
C VAL A 151 -6.24 -3.67 -9.81
N ILE A 152 -5.25 -4.00 -8.95
CA ILE A 152 -4.03 -4.71 -9.35
C ILE A 152 -4.35 -6.14 -9.82
N TYR A 153 -5.27 -6.84 -9.14
CA TYR A 153 -5.74 -8.15 -9.59
C TYR A 153 -6.45 -8.07 -10.94
N GLU A 154 -7.23 -7.02 -11.16
CA GLU A 154 -7.85 -6.77 -12.46
C GLU A 154 -6.79 -6.53 -13.55
N SER A 155 -5.74 -5.78 -13.25
CA SER A 155 -4.59 -5.61 -14.15
C SER A 155 -3.96 -6.96 -14.52
N ALA A 156 -3.76 -7.85 -13.55
CA ALA A 156 -3.23 -9.20 -13.81
C ALA A 156 -4.17 -10.01 -14.70
N ARG A 157 -5.48 -9.95 -14.45
CA ARG A 157 -6.49 -10.62 -15.29
C ARG A 157 -6.47 -10.12 -16.73
N ILE A 158 -6.39 -8.81 -16.93
CA ILE A 158 -6.33 -8.20 -18.27
C ILE A 158 -5.06 -8.65 -19.01
N SER A 159 -3.89 -8.56 -18.38
CA SER A 159 -2.63 -8.92 -19.00
C SER A 159 -2.56 -10.40 -19.35
N SER A 160 -3.01 -11.29 -18.45
CA SER A 160 -3.08 -12.73 -18.71
C SER A 160 -4.01 -13.06 -19.89
N ARG A 161 -5.16 -12.38 -19.97
CA ARG A 161 -6.11 -12.56 -21.07
C ARG A 161 -5.50 -12.13 -22.41
N LEU A 162 -4.82 -10.98 -22.45
CA LEU A 162 -4.15 -10.50 -23.65
C LEU A 162 -3.07 -11.47 -24.11
N LEU A 163 -2.24 -11.98 -23.19
CA LEU A 163 -1.22 -12.98 -23.48
C LEU A 163 -1.83 -14.26 -24.05
N MET A 164 -2.90 -14.79 -23.43
CA MET A 164 -3.58 -15.99 -23.94
C MET A 164 -4.15 -15.79 -25.35
N GLN A 165 -4.74 -14.62 -25.62
CA GLN A 165 -5.25 -14.27 -26.95
C GLN A 165 -4.12 -14.27 -27.99
N ASP A 166 -2.99 -13.67 -27.67
CA ASP A 166 -1.85 -13.58 -28.59
C ASP A 166 -1.19 -14.95 -28.83
N LEU A 167 -1.23 -15.85 -27.86
CA LEU A 167 -0.76 -17.24 -27.99
C LEU A 167 -1.79 -18.18 -28.62
N GLY A 168 -3.00 -17.73 -28.94
CA GLY A 168 -4.08 -18.56 -29.45
C GLY A 168 -4.59 -19.61 -28.46
N VAL A 169 -4.35 -19.40 -27.14
CA VAL A 169 -4.79 -20.30 -26.08
C VAL A 169 -6.22 -19.97 -25.65
N SER A 170 -7.05 -21.01 -25.48
CA SER A 170 -8.40 -20.83 -24.97
C SER A 170 -8.40 -20.26 -23.56
N ILE A 171 -9.18 -19.20 -23.33
CA ILE A 171 -9.31 -18.57 -22.02
C ILE A 171 -10.22 -19.44 -21.15
N PRO A 172 -9.76 -19.95 -19.98
CA PRO A 172 -10.62 -20.73 -19.09
C PRO A 172 -11.84 -19.92 -18.64
N ALA A 173 -12.98 -20.59 -18.44
CA ALA A 173 -14.23 -19.96 -18.01
C ALA A 173 -14.06 -19.16 -16.69
N SER A 174 -13.16 -19.58 -15.80
CA SER A 174 -12.81 -18.88 -14.56
C SER A 174 -12.19 -17.47 -14.78
N TYR A 175 -11.71 -17.18 -15.99
CA TYR A 175 -11.21 -15.87 -16.38
C TYR A 175 -12.22 -15.03 -17.15
N SER A 176 -13.43 -15.56 -17.40
CA SER A 176 -14.51 -14.81 -18.03
C SER A 176 -15.15 -13.85 -17.04
N SER A 177 -15.71 -12.75 -17.55
CA SER A 177 -16.41 -11.74 -16.73
C SER A 177 -17.63 -12.30 -15.97
N ASP A 178 -18.07 -13.51 -16.32
CA ASP A 178 -19.24 -14.15 -15.72
C ASP A 178 -18.94 -14.83 -14.37
N PHE A 179 -17.65 -15.03 -14.05
CA PHE A 179 -17.27 -15.60 -12.75
C PHE A 179 -17.67 -14.71 -11.56
N PHE A 180 -17.75 -13.40 -11.75
CA PHE A 180 -18.18 -12.46 -10.69
C PHE A 180 -19.70 -12.26 -10.64
N ARG A 181 -20.49 -12.86 -11.53
CA ARG A 181 -21.96 -12.78 -11.50
C ARG A 181 -22.62 -13.85 -10.62
N ASP A 182 -21.89 -14.88 -10.25
CA ASP A 182 -22.43 -15.93 -9.39
C ASP A 182 -22.08 -15.69 -7.92
N GLU A 183 -22.63 -14.60 -7.34
CA GLU A 183 -22.50 -14.25 -5.92
C GLU A 183 -23.14 -15.28 -4.97
N THR A 184 -23.77 -16.32 -5.48
CA THR A 184 -24.50 -17.32 -4.68
C THR A 184 -23.62 -18.41 -4.08
N GLN A 185 -22.31 -18.48 -4.40
CA GLN A 185 -21.45 -19.57 -3.93
C GLN A 185 -20.44 -19.20 -2.84
N ILE A 186 -20.33 -17.95 -2.43
CA ILE A 186 -19.49 -17.59 -1.28
C ILE A 186 -20.31 -17.79 0.01
N ARG A 187 -20.46 -19.04 0.45
CA ARG A 187 -20.84 -19.34 1.83
C ARG A 187 -19.65 -19.04 2.73
N ILE A 188 -19.60 -17.82 3.26
CA ILE A 188 -18.73 -17.50 4.39
C ILE A 188 -19.26 -18.31 5.59
N HIS A 189 -18.55 -19.36 5.96
CA HIS A 189 -18.78 -20.05 7.23
C HIS A 189 -18.34 -19.11 8.37
N HIS A 190 -19.25 -18.21 8.76
CA HIS A 190 -19.16 -17.54 10.04
C HIS A 190 -19.46 -18.57 11.15
N GLN A 191 -18.44 -19.26 11.62
CA GLN A 191 -18.50 -19.88 12.94
C GLN A 191 -18.45 -18.76 13.97
N ARG A 192 -19.62 -18.29 14.41
CA ARG A 192 -19.75 -17.48 15.62
C ARG A 192 -19.34 -18.37 16.79
N ARG A 193 -18.15 -18.16 17.34
CA ARG A 193 -17.84 -18.65 18.68
C ARG A 193 -18.70 -17.82 19.65
N PRO A 194 -19.47 -18.45 20.56
CA PRO A 194 -20.23 -17.73 21.56
C PRO A 194 -19.25 -17.05 22.52
N CYS A 195 -19.37 -15.73 22.68
CA CYS A 195 -18.70 -14.97 23.72
C CYS A 195 -19.33 -15.37 25.04
N SER A 196 -18.62 -16.19 25.86
CA SER A 196 -19.03 -16.41 27.25
C SER A 196 -18.66 -15.19 28.07
N ALA A 197 -19.64 -14.34 28.36
CA ALA A 197 -19.51 -13.30 29.35
C ALA A 197 -19.52 -13.98 30.75
N THR A 198 -18.38 -14.04 31.41
CA THR A 198 -18.33 -14.34 32.84
C THR A 198 -18.46 -13.02 33.58
N ALA A 199 -19.62 -12.81 34.18
CA ALA A 199 -19.81 -11.73 35.15
C ALA A 199 -19.06 -12.09 36.42
N VAL A 200 -18.19 -11.17 36.88
CA VAL A 200 -17.60 -11.22 38.21
C VAL A 200 -18.36 -10.23 39.06
N THR A 201 -19.03 -10.76 40.07
CA THR A 201 -19.57 -10.03 41.21
C THR A 201 -18.46 -9.47 42.05
#